data_e343ee97806a29b3989bbf71b546fade
#
_entry.id   e343ee97806a29b3989bbf71b546fade
#
_cell.length_a   1.000
_cell.length_b   1.000
_cell.length_c   1.000
_cell.angle_alpha   90.00
_cell.angle_beta   90.00
_cell.angle_gamma   90.00
#
_symmetry.space_group_name_H-M   'P 1'
#
loop_
_entity.id
_entity.type
_entity.pdbx_description
1 polymer ?
#
loop_
_entity_poly.entity_id
_entity_poly.type
_entity_poly.pdbx_seq_one_letter_code
_entity_poly.pdbx_strand_id
1 'polypeptide(L)'
;MKKAKILSSVLLLCFSSPLISQAATLDVRGGYRSGSHAYETRLKVSEGWQNGWWASMESNTWNTIHDNKKENAALNDVQVEVNYAIKLDDQWTVRPGMLTHFSSNGTRYGPYVKLSWDATKDLNFGIRYRYDWKAYRQQDLSGDMSRDNVHRWDGYVTYHINSDFTFAWQTTLY
;
A
#
# COMPACT_ATOMS: atom_id res chain seq x y z
N MET A 1 -1.56 -10.70 25.69
CA MET A 1 -1.27 -11.97 24.97
C MET A 1 -2.34 -12.47 23.99
N LYS A 2 -3.53 -11.83 23.83
CA LYS A 2 -4.59 -12.28 22.90
C LYS A 2 -4.47 -11.75 21.45
N LYS A 3 -3.64 -10.74 21.19
CA LYS A 3 -3.51 -10.09 19.86
C LYS A 3 -2.68 -10.89 18.84
N ALA A 4 -1.76 -11.73 19.29
CA ALA A 4 -0.88 -12.52 18.40
C ALA A 4 -1.61 -13.67 17.67
N LYS A 5 -2.70 -14.21 18.25
CA LYS A 5 -3.44 -15.33 17.65
C LYS A 5 -4.27 -14.95 16.43
N ILE A 6 -4.72 -13.70 16.34
CA ILE A 6 -5.53 -13.21 15.20
C ILE A 6 -4.64 -13.03 13.95
N LEU A 7 -3.42 -12.55 14.14
CA LEU A 7 -2.48 -12.34 13.02
C LEU A 7 -2.09 -13.67 12.37
N SER A 8 -1.87 -14.72 13.18
CA SER A 8 -1.54 -16.04 12.66
C SER A 8 -2.69 -16.68 11.87
N SER A 9 -3.94 -16.42 12.25
CA SER A 9 -5.12 -16.96 11.56
C SER A 9 -5.37 -16.27 10.21
N VAL A 10 -5.11 -14.97 10.10
CA VAL A 10 -5.25 -14.24 8.84
C VAL A 10 -4.15 -14.66 7.86
N LEU A 11 -2.93 -14.88 8.33
CA LEU A 11 -1.82 -15.36 7.50
C LEU A 11 -2.09 -16.76 6.94
N LEU A 12 -2.70 -17.64 7.72
CA LEU A 12 -3.01 -19.02 7.30
C LEU A 12 -4.12 -19.09 6.25
N LEU A 13 -5.10 -18.18 6.30
CA LEU A 13 -6.19 -18.11 5.33
C LEU A 13 -5.72 -17.68 3.91
N CYS A 14 -4.64 -16.91 3.82
CA CYS A 14 -4.08 -16.50 2.53
C CYS A 14 -3.38 -17.65 1.78
N PHE A 15 -2.98 -18.71 2.47
CA PHE A 15 -2.25 -19.84 1.88
C PHE A 15 -3.09 -21.09 1.60
N SER A 16 -4.37 -21.10 1.99
CA SER A 16 -5.20 -22.31 1.94
C SER A 16 -6.19 -22.39 0.77
N SER A 17 -6.24 -21.42 -0.13
CA SER A 17 -7.13 -21.50 -1.29
C SER A 17 -6.39 -22.10 -2.49
N PRO A 18 -6.86 -23.22 -3.05
CA PRO A 18 -6.34 -23.82 -4.28
C PRO A 18 -6.90 -23.08 -5.51
N LEU A 19 -6.81 -21.77 -5.50
CA LEU A 19 -7.10 -20.98 -6.69
C LEU A 19 -5.84 -20.96 -7.54
N ILE A 20 -6.00 -21.17 -8.85
CA ILE A 20 -4.92 -21.07 -9.84
C ILE A 20 -4.27 -19.68 -9.68
N SER A 21 -3.22 -19.64 -8.88
CA SER A 21 -2.48 -18.43 -8.56
C SER A 21 -1.62 -18.09 -9.76
N GLN A 22 -1.77 -16.89 -10.29
CA GLN A 22 -0.67 -16.26 -11.01
C GLN A 22 0.37 -15.93 -9.95
N ALA A 23 1.64 -16.23 -10.19
CA ALA A 23 2.71 -16.18 -9.21
C ALA A 23 2.63 -14.95 -8.28
N ALA A 24 2.61 -15.18 -6.97
CA ALA A 24 2.64 -14.14 -5.98
C ALA A 24 3.91 -13.28 -6.15
N THR A 25 3.77 -11.97 -6.09
CA THR A 25 4.89 -11.04 -6.23
C THR A 25 5.41 -10.66 -4.85
N LEU A 26 6.72 -10.80 -4.65
CA LEU A 26 7.43 -10.30 -3.49
C LEU A 26 8.21 -9.04 -3.87
N ASP A 27 7.92 -7.92 -3.23
CA ASP A 27 8.62 -6.64 -3.40
C ASP A 27 9.34 -6.31 -2.10
N VAL A 28 10.66 -6.17 -2.17
CA VAL A 28 11.52 -5.79 -1.04
C VAL A 28 12.23 -4.50 -1.40
N ARG A 29 12.07 -3.48 -0.57
CA ARG A 29 12.71 -2.17 -0.77
C ARG A 29 13.42 -1.75 0.48
N GLY A 30 14.62 -1.17 0.29
CA GLY A 30 15.36 -0.46 1.32
C GLY A 30 15.48 1.01 0.94
N GLY A 31 15.45 1.90 1.93
CA GLY A 31 15.61 3.33 1.73
C GLY A 31 16.33 3.98 2.91
N TYR A 32 16.88 5.16 2.65
CA TYR A 32 17.44 6.04 3.67
C TYR A 32 16.80 7.41 3.58
N ARG A 33 16.21 7.87 4.67
CA ARG A 33 15.63 9.20 4.80
C ARG A 33 16.65 10.16 5.39
N SER A 34 17.27 11.00 4.57
CA SER A 34 18.31 11.94 5.00
C SER A 34 17.82 12.96 6.03
N GLY A 35 16.56 13.42 5.91
CA GLY A 35 16.01 14.42 6.83
C GLY A 35 15.76 13.90 8.26
N SER A 36 15.46 12.61 8.41
CA SER A 36 15.22 11.97 9.72
C SER A 36 16.32 10.99 10.12
N HIS A 37 17.39 10.86 9.31
CA HIS A 37 18.48 9.89 9.50
C HIS A 37 17.98 8.47 9.78
N ALA A 38 16.90 8.06 9.10
CA ALA A 38 16.24 6.79 9.32
C ALA A 38 16.44 5.83 8.13
N TYR A 39 16.70 4.56 8.43
CA TYR A 39 16.61 3.49 7.45
C TYR A 39 15.19 2.96 7.41
N GLU A 40 14.69 2.73 6.22
CA GLU A 40 13.36 2.20 5.97
C GLU A 40 13.48 0.87 5.22
N THR A 41 12.76 -0.15 5.66
CA THR A 41 12.60 -1.39 4.92
C THR A 41 11.12 -1.64 4.70
N ARG A 42 10.76 -1.94 3.46
CA ARG A 42 9.43 -2.30 3.04
C ARG A 42 9.43 -3.71 2.48
N LEU A 43 8.53 -4.53 3.00
CA LEU A 43 8.25 -5.87 2.49
C LEU A 43 6.79 -5.90 2.05
N LYS A 44 6.55 -6.22 0.77
CA LYS A 44 5.19 -6.35 0.22
C LYS A 44 5.03 -7.68 -0.49
N VAL A 45 3.98 -8.40 -0.14
CA VAL A 45 3.51 -9.57 -0.87
C VAL A 45 2.20 -9.21 -1.54
N SER A 46 2.05 -9.52 -2.81
CA SER A 46 0.81 -9.26 -3.55
C SER A 46 0.47 -10.39 -4.49
N GLU A 47 -0.82 -10.58 -4.71
CA GLU A 47 -1.36 -11.60 -5.59
C GLU A 47 -2.55 -11.06 -6.37
N GLY A 48 -2.62 -11.41 -7.66
CA GLY A 48 -3.75 -11.12 -8.53
C GLY A 48 -4.38 -12.41 -9.04
N TRP A 49 -5.71 -12.43 -9.15
CA TRP A 49 -6.46 -13.57 -9.65
C TRP A 49 -7.08 -13.26 -11.01
N GLN A 50 -7.25 -14.27 -11.84
CA GLN A 50 -7.82 -14.13 -13.21
C GLN A 50 -9.24 -13.57 -13.20
N ASN A 51 -9.97 -13.71 -12.10
CA ASN A 51 -11.32 -13.16 -11.94
C ASN A 51 -11.35 -11.66 -11.63
N GLY A 52 -10.19 -10.98 -11.66
CA GLY A 52 -10.08 -9.54 -11.45
C GLY A 52 -9.80 -9.10 -10.01
N TRP A 53 -9.83 -9.98 -9.04
CA TRP A 53 -9.42 -9.68 -7.67
C TRP A 53 -7.91 -9.51 -7.57
N TRP A 54 -7.49 -8.61 -6.71
CA TRP A 54 -6.11 -8.42 -6.32
C TRP A 54 -6.03 -8.10 -4.83
N ALA A 55 -5.03 -8.64 -4.16
CA ALA A 55 -4.77 -8.35 -2.75
C ALA A 55 -3.27 -8.18 -2.50
N SER A 56 -2.93 -7.39 -1.48
CA SER A 56 -1.57 -7.28 -0.98
C SER A 56 -1.52 -7.09 0.52
N MET A 57 -0.39 -7.49 1.09
CA MET A 57 0.00 -7.17 2.45
C MET A 57 1.41 -6.57 2.41
N GLU A 58 1.56 -5.44 3.08
CA GLU A 58 2.81 -4.68 3.14
C GLU A 58 3.16 -4.39 4.58
N SER A 59 4.43 -4.55 4.94
CA SER A 59 4.95 -4.14 6.24
C SER A 59 6.10 -3.14 6.05
N ASN A 60 6.09 -2.09 6.84
CA ASN A 60 7.13 -1.07 6.87
C ASN A 60 7.81 -1.07 8.23
N THR A 61 9.15 -1.11 8.22
CA THR A 61 9.97 -0.97 9.41
C THR A 61 10.86 0.26 9.27
N TRP A 62 10.97 1.05 10.32
CA TRP A 62 11.87 2.19 10.36
C TRP A 62 12.85 2.03 11.51
N ASN A 63 14.13 2.30 11.22
CA ASN A 63 15.19 2.41 12.21
C ASN A 63 15.65 3.85 12.25
N THR A 64 15.41 4.54 13.34
CA THR A 64 16.05 5.83 13.59
C THR A 64 17.40 5.61 14.26
N ILE A 65 18.45 6.26 13.73
CA ILE A 65 19.75 6.33 14.40
C ILE A 65 19.73 7.66 15.16
N HIS A 66 19.38 7.63 16.44
CA HIS A 66 19.54 8.77 17.33
C HIS A 66 20.81 8.58 18.16
N ASP A 67 21.69 9.58 18.14
CA ASP A 67 22.87 9.73 19.02
C ASP A 67 23.75 8.47 19.18
N ASN A 68 24.14 7.83 18.05
CA ASN A 68 24.98 6.61 18.05
C ASN A 68 24.40 5.40 18.79
N LYS A 69 23.14 5.44 19.22
CA LYS A 69 22.41 4.27 19.70
C LYS A 69 21.55 3.72 18.58
N LYS A 70 21.83 2.46 18.19
CA LYS A 70 20.93 1.71 17.31
C LYS A 70 19.64 1.44 18.09
N GLU A 71 18.58 2.18 17.79
CA GLU A 71 17.27 1.76 18.22
C GLU A 71 16.85 0.54 17.38
N ASN A 72 16.28 -0.46 18.04
CA ASN A 72 15.87 -1.70 17.38
C ASN A 72 14.85 -1.41 16.28
N ALA A 73 14.98 -2.11 15.15
CA ALA A 73 14.00 -2.08 14.09
C ALA A 73 12.62 -2.37 14.65
N ALA A 74 11.73 -1.40 14.61
CA ALA A 74 10.36 -1.57 15.04
C ALA A 74 9.47 -1.74 13.82
N LEU A 75 8.55 -2.71 13.86
CA LEU A 75 7.44 -2.77 12.91
C LEU A 75 6.54 -1.56 13.14
N ASN A 76 6.57 -0.59 12.23
CA ASN A 76 5.82 0.64 12.40
C ASN A 76 4.39 0.50 11.91
N ASP A 77 4.21 -0.15 10.76
CA ASP A 77 2.89 -0.35 10.21
C ASP A 77 2.78 -1.62 9.37
N VAL A 78 1.53 -2.09 9.24
CA VAL A 78 1.12 -3.11 8.30
C VAL A 78 -0.04 -2.55 7.49
N GLN A 79 0.03 -2.70 6.17
CA GLN A 79 -1.06 -2.33 5.27
C GLN A 79 -1.60 -3.59 4.60
N VAL A 80 -2.91 -3.67 4.52
CA VAL A 80 -3.62 -4.70 3.74
C VAL A 80 -4.48 -3.97 2.71
N GLU A 81 -4.33 -4.35 1.46
CA GLU A 81 -5.08 -3.76 0.35
C GLU A 81 -5.77 -4.86 -0.45
N VAL A 82 -7.03 -4.63 -0.79
CA VAL A 82 -7.83 -5.51 -1.66
C VAL A 82 -8.54 -4.63 -2.68
N ASN A 83 -8.55 -5.05 -3.94
CA ASN A 83 -9.32 -4.39 -4.99
C ASN A 83 -9.85 -5.37 -6.03
N TYR A 84 -10.78 -4.87 -6.84
CA TYR A 84 -11.36 -5.61 -7.95
C TYR A 84 -11.26 -4.80 -9.23
N ALA A 85 -10.71 -5.40 -10.30
CA ALA A 85 -10.55 -4.77 -11.60
C ALA A 85 -11.83 -4.96 -12.46
N ILE A 86 -12.46 -3.86 -12.84
CA ILE A 86 -13.59 -3.80 -13.75
C ILE A 86 -13.09 -3.19 -15.05
N LYS A 87 -12.95 -3.99 -16.09
CA LYS A 87 -12.63 -3.50 -17.44
C LYS A 87 -13.87 -2.86 -18.02
N LEU A 88 -13.80 -1.57 -18.38
CA LEU A 88 -14.85 -0.86 -19.07
C LEU A 88 -14.76 -1.10 -20.59
N ASP A 89 -13.53 -1.13 -21.11
CA ASP A 89 -13.15 -1.47 -22.48
C ASP A 89 -11.69 -1.94 -22.51
N ASP A 90 -11.07 -1.96 -23.70
CA ASP A 90 -9.67 -2.40 -23.89
C ASP A 90 -8.65 -1.40 -23.29
N GLN A 91 -9.03 -0.16 -23.06
CA GLN A 91 -8.14 0.90 -22.59
C GLN A 91 -8.44 1.33 -21.15
N TRP A 92 -9.69 1.21 -20.69
CA TRP A 92 -10.11 1.75 -19.41
C TRP A 92 -10.42 0.66 -18.39
N THR A 93 -9.87 0.83 -17.21
CA THR A 93 -10.12 -0.06 -16.07
C THR A 93 -10.45 0.76 -14.82
N VAL A 94 -11.54 0.43 -14.15
CA VAL A 94 -11.90 0.96 -12.82
C VAL A 94 -11.58 -0.08 -11.75
N ARG A 95 -10.97 0.36 -10.65
CA ARG A 95 -10.64 -0.52 -9.51
C ARG A 95 -11.18 0.09 -8.21
N PRO A 96 -12.39 -0.27 -7.78
CA PRO A 96 -12.79 -0.06 -6.41
C PRO A 96 -11.94 -0.93 -5.49
N GLY A 97 -11.58 -0.40 -4.32
CA GLY A 97 -10.74 -1.12 -3.38
C GLY A 97 -10.79 -0.55 -1.97
N MET A 98 -10.14 -1.26 -1.07
CA MET A 98 -10.01 -0.91 0.33
C MET A 98 -8.56 -1.10 0.75
N LEU A 99 -7.98 -0.08 1.34
CA LEU A 99 -6.68 -0.14 2.00
C LEU A 99 -6.91 0.03 3.51
N THR A 100 -6.43 -0.91 4.30
CA THR A 100 -6.46 -0.82 5.76
C THR A 100 -5.03 -0.75 6.26
N HIS A 101 -4.76 0.26 7.06
CA HIS A 101 -3.45 0.52 7.63
C HIS A 101 -3.51 0.33 9.14
N PHE A 102 -2.68 -0.55 9.67
CA PHE A 102 -2.54 -0.86 11.08
C PHE A 102 -1.21 -0.30 11.58
N SER A 103 -1.23 0.50 12.62
CA SER A 103 -0.03 1.06 13.25
C SER A 103 -0.13 0.98 14.78
N SER A 104 0.94 1.32 15.48
CA SER A 104 0.93 1.46 16.94
C SER A 104 -0.08 2.49 17.43
N ASN A 105 -0.38 3.50 16.61
CA ASN A 105 -1.31 4.58 16.92
C ASN A 105 -2.78 4.21 16.67
N GLY A 106 -3.06 3.11 15.95
CA GLY A 106 -4.40 2.65 15.65
C GLY A 106 -4.61 2.25 14.19
N THR A 107 -5.86 2.18 13.77
CA THR A 107 -6.25 1.69 12.45
C THR A 107 -6.85 2.80 11.60
N ARG A 108 -6.43 2.87 10.33
CA ARG A 108 -6.99 3.75 9.31
C ARG A 108 -7.58 2.90 8.19
N TYR A 109 -8.80 3.25 7.79
CA TYR A 109 -9.51 2.62 6.69
C TYR A 109 -9.54 3.59 5.51
N GLY A 110 -9.14 3.12 4.32
CA GLY A 110 -9.06 3.93 3.11
C GLY A 110 -9.80 3.29 1.95
N PRO A 111 -11.15 3.37 1.90
CA PRO A 111 -11.86 3.03 0.67
C PRO A 111 -11.41 3.94 -0.46
N TYR A 112 -11.27 3.38 -1.66
CA TYR A 112 -10.83 4.13 -2.82
C TYR A 112 -11.46 3.64 -4.12
N VAL A 113 -11.37 4.49 -5.13
CA VAL A 113 -11.60 4.13 -6.53
C VAL A 113 -10.39 4.60 -7.34
N LYS A 114 -9.81 3.70 -8.14
CA LYS A 114 -8.76 3.99 -9.10
C LYS A 114 -9.30 3.84 -10.50
N LEU A 115 -9.11 4.85 -11.35
CA LEU A 115 -9.31 4.80 -12.79
C LEU A 115 -7.95 4.70 -13.46
N SER A 116 -7.80 3.76 -14.39
CA SER A 116 -6.59 3.58 -15.19
C SER A 116 -6.92 3.64 -16.67
N TRP A 117 -6.03 4.25 -17.44
CA TRP A 117 -6.12 4.38 -18.89
C TRP A 117 -4.84 3.90 -19.56
N ASP A 118 -4.94 2.86 -20.35
CA ASP A 118 -3.88 2.32 -21.19
C ASP A 118 -3.84 3.11 -22.50
N ALA A 119 -3.11 4.26 -22.51
CA ALA A 119 -3.04 5.15 -23.66
C ALA A 119 -2.36 4.46 -24.84
N THR A 120 -1.36 3.63 -24.58
CA THR A 120 -0.72 2.71 -25.51
C THR A 120 -0.38 1.39 -24.79
N LYS A 121 0.13 0.39 -25.51
CA LYS A 121 0.62 -0.86 -24.90
C LYS A 121 1.73 -0.65 -23.85
N ASP A 122 2.45 0.46 -23.96
CA ASP A 122 3.62 0.76 -23.12
C ASP A 122 3.37 1.90 -22.15
N LEU A 123 2.28 2.68 -22.29
CA LEU A 123 2.01 3.88 -21.49
C LEU A 123 0.64 3.79 -20.81
N ASN A 124 0.65 3.80 -19.49
CA ASN A 124 -0.52 3.80 -18.63
C ASN A 124 -0.57 5.05 -17.75
N PHE A 125 -1.74 5.64 -17.65
CA PHE A 125 -2.07 6.69 -16.70
C PHE A 125 -3.07 6.18 -15.67
N GLY A 126 -3.02 6.72 -14.47
CA GLY A 126 -3.96 6.39 -13.43
C GLY A 126 -4.26 7.56 -12.52
N ILE A 127 -5.47 7.61 -12.01
CA ILE A 127 -5.88 8.50 -10.94
C ILE A 127 -6.62 7.70 -9.89
N ARG A 128 -6.32 7.92 -8.61
CA ARG A 128 -7.00 7.27 -7.49
C ARG A 128 -7.50 8.35 -6.53
N TYR A 129 -8.77 8.30 -6.23
CA TYR A 129 -9.34 9.00 -5.09
C TYR A 129 -9.48 8.03 -3.93
N ARG A 130 -9.00 8.42 -2.73
CA ARG A 130 -9.11 7.67 -1.49
C ARG A 130 -9.59 8.57 -0.36
N TYR A 131 -10.50 8.06 0.44
CA TYR A 131 -10.95 8.69 1.66
C TYR A 131 -10.36 7.95 2.85
N ASP A 132 -9.40 8.56 3.55
CA ASP A 132 -8.74 7.97 4.72
C ASP A 132 -9.55 8.30 5.98
N TRP A 133 -10.29 7.32 6.48
CA TRP A 133 -11.03 7.41 7.73
C TRP A 133 -10.16 6.86 8.87
N LYS A 134 -9.83 7.72 9.84
CA LYS A 134 -9.05 7.37 11.02
C LYS A 134 -9.98 6.92 12.15
N ALA A 135 -9.83 5.69 12.61
CA ALA A 135 -10.54 5.17 13.78
C ALA A 135 -9.87 5.58 15.10
N TYR A 136 -8.81 6.38 15.07
CA TYR A 136 -8.02 6.82 16.22
C TYR A 136 -7.63 8.28 16.11
N ARG A 137 -7.28 8.88 17.26
CA ARG A 137 -6.70 10.22 17.28
C ARG A 137 -5.21 10.13 16.93
N GLN A 138 -4.75 11.01 16.07
CA GLN A 138 -3.35 11.17 15.71
C GLN A 138 -2.99 12.65 15.84
N GLN A 139 -1.78 12.91 16.32
CA GLN A 139 -1.23 14.26 16.34
C GLN A 139 -1.10 14.78 14.91
N ASP A 140 -1.64 15.96 14.67
CA ASP A 140 -1.51 16.66 13.38
C ASP A 140 -0.18 17.43 13.29
N LEU A 141 0.01 18.20 12.22
CA LEU A 141 1.21 19.01 12.03
C LEU A 141 1.36 20.16 13.05
N SER A 142 0.27 20.58 13.70
CA SER A 142 0.28 21.59 14.76
C SER A 142 0.56 20.98 16.14
N GLY A 143 0.59 19.66 16.24
CA GLY A 143 0.76 18.96 17.50
C GLY A 143 -0.56 18.62 18.22
N ASP A 144 -1.71 18.97 17.64
CA ASP A 144 -3.02 18.69 18.20
C ASP A 144 -3.51 17.28 17.88
N MET A 145 -4.17 16.63 18.82
CA MET A 145 -4.75 15.30 18.63
C MET A 145 -6.04 15.39 17.82
N SER A 146 -5.96 15.02 16.56
CA SER A 146 -7.06 15.07 15.61
C SER A 146 -7.49 13.69 15.13
N ARG A 147 -8.79 13.56 14.82
CA ARG A 147 -9.36 12.42 14.06
C ARG A 147 -9.71 12.82 12.63
N ASP A 148 -9.15 13.90 12.12
CA ASP A 148 -9.54 14.41 10.83
C ASP A 148 -9.33 13.37 9.76
N ASN A 149 -10.40 13.12 9.03
CA ASN A 149 -10.38 12.29 7.88
C ASN A 149 -9.72 13.05 6.73
N VAL A 150 -9.05 12.32 5.84
CA VAL A 150 -8.26 12.93 4.79
C VAL A 150 -8.78 12.48 3.43
N HIS A 151 -9.04 13.45 2.56
CA HIS A 151 -9.26 13.22 1.14
C HIS A 151 -7.91 13.18 0.45
N ARG A 152 -7.65 12.13 -0.30
CA ARG A 152 -6.38 11.93 -0.98
C ARG A 152 -6.58 11.64 -2.44
N TRP A 153 -5.80 12.31 -3.28
CA TRP A 153 -5.73 12.07 -4.72
C TRP A 153 -4.34 11.60 -5.09
N ASP A 154 -4.23 10.49 -5.76
CA ASP A 154 -2.96 9.99 -6.27
C ASP A 154 -3.01 9.95 -7.80
N GLY A 155 -2.01 10.54 -8.47
CA GLY A 155 -1.77 10.44 -9.90
C GLY A 155 -0.66 9.45 -10.19
N TYR A 156 -0.79 8.65 -11.24
CA TYR A 156 0.17 7.63 -11.64
C TYR A 156 0.50 7.76 -13.13
N VAL A 157 1.77 7.58 -13.46
CA VAL A 157 2.24 7.36 -14.83
C VAL A 157 3.17 6.16 -14.81
N THR A 158 2.92 5.21 -15.70
CA THR A 158 3.78 4.04 -15.89
C THR A 158 4.14 3.94 -17.36
N TYR A 159 5.42 3.87 -17.66
CA TYR A 159 5.93 3.74 -19.02
C TYR A 159 6.92 2.56 -19.09
N HIS A 160 6.56 1.54 -19.87
CA HIS A 160 7.42 0.40 -20.17
C HIS A 160 8.37 0.78 -21.31
N ILE A 161 9.64 1.03 -20.98
CA ILE A 161 10.67 1.44 -21.95
C ILE A 161 11.03 0.23 -22.82
N ASN A 162 11.13 -0.94 -22.19
CA ASN A 162 11.34 -2.24 -22.84
C ASN A 162 10.97 -3.37 -21.86
N SER A 163 11.30 -4.63 -22.17
CA SER A 163 11.03 -5.78 -21.30
C SER A 163 11.64 -5.69 -19.90
N ASP A 164 12.76 -4.98 -19.76
CA ASP A 164 13.59 -5.00 -18.56
C ASP A 164 13.43 -3.70 -17.73
N PHE A 165 13.02 -2.59 -18.38
CA PHE A 165 12.96 -1.27 -17.76
C PHE A 165 11.56 -0.68 -17.82
N THR A 166 11.07 -0.27 -16.65
CA THR A 166 9.82 0.45 -16.47
C THR A 166 10.07 1.73 -15.70
N PHE A 167 9.63 2.86 -16.23
CA PHE A 167 9.54 4.11 -15.51
C PHE A 167 8.17 4.21 -14.84
N ALA A 168 8.16 4.50 -13.54
CA ALA A 168 6.93 4.73 -12.78
C ALA A 168 7.05 6.02 -11.98
N TRP A 169 6.02 6.87 -12.09
CA TRP A 169 5.92 8.11 -11.32
C TRP A 169 4.58 8.17 -10.61
N GLN A 170 4.62 8.66 -9.37
CA GLN A 170 3.43 8.85 -8.55
C GLN A 170 3.49 10.23 -7.88
N THR A 171 2.37 10.93 -7.88
CA THR A 171 2.17 12.15 -7.09
C THR A 171 0.98 11.99 -6.17
N THR A 172 0.98 12.71 -5.06
CA THR A 172 -0.11 12.67 -4.06
C THR A 172 -0.47 14.09 -3.64
N LEU A 173 -1.78 14.36 -3.59
CA LEU A 173 -2.39 15.58 -3.06
C LEU A 173 -3.32 15.21 -1.89
N TYR A 174 -3.30 16.05 -0.85
CA TYR A 174 -4.12 15.93 0.36
C TYR A 174 -5.07 17.10 0.49
#